data_0d562722622ab73cacfb279cade1cfde
#
_entry.id   0d562722622ab73cacfb279cade1cfde
#
_cell.length_a   1.000
_cell.length_b   1.000
_cell.length_c   1.000
_cell.angle_alpha   90.00
_cell.angle_beta   90.00
_cell.angle_gamma   90.00
#
_symmetry.space_group_name_H-M   'P 1'
#
loop_
_entity.id
_entity.type
_entity.pdbx_description
1 polymer ?
#
loop_
_entity_poly.entity_id
_entity_poly.type
_entity_poly.pdbx_seq_one_letter_code
_entity_poly.pdbx_strand_id
1 'polypeptide(L)'
;MAIGLRLKIVGGTQEQYDALHAQMGIDDNPPEGLIFHAAGPIDEGWGIIDFWESRDHFDRFQQNRLGPAFGELGDRAPSSPPDIKEFPVHHFTKP
;
A
#
# COMPACT_ATOMS: atom_id res chain seq x y z
N MET A 1 1.47 15.40 -10.31
CA MET A 1 0.11 14.90 -10.63
C MET A 1 -0.23 13.77 -9.70
N ALA A 2 -1.41 13.81 -9.11
CA ALA A 2 -1.87 12.74 -8.23
C ALA A 2 -2.09 11.46 -9.02
N ILE A 3 -1.83 10.34 -8.37
CA ILE A 3 -2.01 9.02 -8.97
C ILE A 3 -2.89 8.14 -8.07
N GLY A 4 -3.59 7.20 -8.72
CA GLY A 4 -4.32 6.16 -8.02
C GLY A 4 -3.63 4.83 -8.27
N LEU A 5 -3.58 3.99 -7.24
CA LEU A 5 -2.97 2.67 -7.32
C LEU A 5 -3.96 1.62 -6.84
N ARG A 6 -4.04 0.54 -7.59
CA ARG A 6 -4.70 -0.68 -7.13
C ARG A 6 -3.62 -1.73 -6.94
N LEU A 7 -3.49 -2.21 -5.72
CA LEU A 7 -2.54 -3.27 -5.40
C LEU A 7 -3.32 -4.54 -5.06
N LYS A 8 -2.85 -5.66 -5.58
CA LYS A 8 -3.43 -6.96 -5.29
C LYS A 8 -2.32 -7.90 -4.82
N ILE A 9 -2.52 -8.50 -3.65
CA ILE A 9 -1.58 -9.47 -3.10
C ILE A 9 -2.25 -10.83 -3.15
N VAL A 10 -1.89 -11.62 -4.17
CA VAL A 10 -2.46 -12.96 -4.35
C VAL A 10 -2.05 -13.84 -3.16
N GLY A 11 -3.05 -14.48 -2.53
CA GLY A 11 -2.81 -15.28 -1.34
C GLY A 11 -2.55 -14.47 -0.08
N GLY A 12 -2.64 -13.14 -0.17
CA GLY A 12 -2.46 -12.27 1.00
C GLY A 12 -3.57 -12.45 2.02
N THR A 13 -3.24 -12.21 3.29
CA THR A 13 -4.17 -12.39 4.40
C THR A 13 -4.25 -11.12 5.25
N GLN A 14 -5.33 -11.01 6.01
CA GLN A 14 -5.48 -9.91 6.96
C GLN A 14 -4.33 -9.92 7.97
N GLU A 15 -3.93 -11.07 8.45
CA GLU A 15 -2.86 -11.20 9.42
C GLU A 15 -1.54 -10.64 8.89
N GLN A 16 -1.19 -10.97 7.64
CA GLN A 16 0.00 -10.44 7.00
C GLN A 16 -0.08 -8.92 6.83
N TYR A 17 -1.24 -8.44 6.41
CA TYR A 17 -1.46 -7.01 6.22
C TYR A 17 -1.34 -6.26 7.54
N ASP A 18 -1.99 -6.76 8.60
CA ASP A 18 -1.95 -6.09 9.90
C ASP A 18 -0.53 -6.04 10.46
N ALA A 19 0.25 -7.11 10.29
CA ALA A 19 1.63 -7.15 10.72
C ALA A 19 2.48 -6.12 9.98
N LEU A 20 2.32 -6.03 8.66
CA LEU A 20 3.05 -5.10 7.83
C LEU A 20 2.67 -3.65 8.14
N HIS A 21 1.38 -3.40 8.29
CA HIS A 21 0.85 -2.07 8.59
C HIS A 21 1.36 -1.56 9.94
N ALA A 22 1.34 -2.44 10.96
CA ALA A 22 1.85 -2.11 12.29
C ALA A 22 3.36 -1.85 12.25
N GLN A 23 4.11 -2.66 11.51
CA GLN A 23 5.55 -2.49 11.38
C GLN A 23 5.92 -1.14 10.77
N MET A 24 5.13 -0.66 9.82
CA MET A 24 5.36 0.63 9.19
C MET A 24 4.90 1.81 10.05
N GLY A 25 3.99 1.60 10.99
CA GLY A 25 3.48 2.67 11.85
C GLY A 25 2.67 3.71 11.10
N ILE A 26 1.92 3.30 10.08
CA ILE A 26 1.24 4.23 9.16
C ILE A 26 0.14 5.04 9.85
N ASP A 27 -0.60 4.43 10.76
CA ASP A 27 -1.72 5.13 11.42
C ASP A 27 -1.23 6.27 12.31
N ASP A 28 -0.08 6.08 12.97
CA ASP A 28 0.51 7.10 13.84
C ASP A 28 1.37 8.10 13.08
N ASN A 29 1.92 7.68 11.95
CA ASN A 29 2.83 8.50 11.14
C ASN A 29 2.60 8.22 9.66
N PRO A 30 1.53 8.78 9.07
CA PRO A 30 1.24 8.58 7.66
C PRO A 30 2.39 9.02 6.77
N PRO A 31 2.65 8.30 5.68
CA PRO A 31 3.73 8.71 4.78
C PRO A 31 3.40 10.01 4.06
N GLU A 32 4.44 10.78 3.80
CA GLU A 32 4.30 12.03 3.06
C GLU A 32 3.71 11.77 1.69
N GLY A 33 2.72 12.57 1.31
CA GLY A 33 2.09 12.48 0.00
C GLY A 33 0.95 11.48 -0.10
N LEU A 34 0.67 10.71 0.94
CA LEU A 34 -0.49 9.81 0.94
C LEU A 34 -1.77 10.62 1.09
N ILE A 35 -2.68 10.48 0.14
CA ILE A 35 -3.98 11.15 0.16
C ILE A 35 -5.02 10.26 0.84
N PHE A 36 -5.05 8.97 0.46
CA PHE A 36 -6.04 8.03 0.97
C PHE A 36 -5.53 6.60 0.80
N HIS A 37 -5.84 5.75 1.77
CA HIS A 37 -5.48 4.34 1.76
C HIS A 37 -6.64 3.52 2.29
N ALA A 38 -6.99 2.46 1.57
CA ALA A 38 -8.00 1.50 2.01
C ALA A 38 -7.56 0.10 1.64
N ALA A 39 -7.89 -0.88 2.49
CA ALA A 39 -7.49 -2.26 2.27
C ALA A 39 -8.57 -3.21 2.76
N GLY A 40 -8.65 -4.37 2.14
CA GLY A 40 -9.62 -5.38 2.52
C GLY A 40 -9.45 -6.68 1.75
N PRO A 41 -10.19 -7.73 2.13
CA PRO A 41 -10.11 -9.02 1.45
C PRO A 41 -10.76 -8.95 0.06
N ILE A 42 -10.16 -9.67 -0.88
CA ILE A 42 -10.69 -9.90 -2.22
C ILE A 42 -10.67 -11.41 -2.49
N ASP A 43 -11.32 -11.85 -3.55
CA ASP A 43 -11.42 -13.28 -3.85
C ASP A 43 -10.07 -13.98 -3.94
N GLU A 44 -9.05 -13.27 -4.47
CA GLU A 44 -7.74 -13.85 -4.73
C GLU A 44 -6.74 -13.63 -3.58
N GLY A 45 -7.14 -12.90 -2.53
CA GLY A 45 -6.25 -12.60 -1.43
C GLY A 45 -6.57 -11.27 -0.76
N TRP A 46 -5.69 -10.29 -0.90
CA TRP A 46 -5.82 -8.99 -0.24
C TRP A 46 -5.70 -7.86 -1.24
N GLY A 47 -6.63 -6.89 -1.17
CA GLY A 47 -6.65 -5.75 -2.07
C GLY A 47 -6.37 -4.44 -1.34
N ILE A 48 -5.73 -3.51 -2.04
CA ILE A 48 -5.40 -2.19 -1.51
C ILE A 48 -5.68 -1.15 -2.58
N ILE A 49 -6.27 -0.03 -2.16
CA ILE A 49 -6.46 1.14 -3.02
C ILE A 49 -5.76 2.31 -2.35
N ASP A 50 -4.86 2.94 -3.09
CA ASP A 50 -4.13 4.11 -2.60
C ASP A 50 -4.29 5.28 -3.56
N PHE A 51 -4.29 6.49 -2.99
CA PHE A 51 -4.13 7.71 -3.76
C PHE A 51 -2.95 8.49 -3.19
N TRP A 52 -2.06 8.95 -4.07
CA TRP A 52 -0.82 9.65 -3.71
C TRP A 52 -0.72 10.97 -4.45
N GLU A 53 -0.08 11.95 -3.87
CA GLU A 53 0.10 13.25 -4.51
C GLU A 53 0.98 13.16 -5.76
N SER A 54 1.91 12.20 -5.81
CA SER A 54 2.74 11.95 -6.99
C SER A 54 3.33 10.55 -6.94
N ARG A 55 3.83 10.07 -8.08
CA ARG A 55 4.55 8.80 -8.16
C ARG A 55 5.81 8.84 -7.31
N ASP A 56 6.51 9.97 -7.26
CA ASP A 56 7.72 10.09 -6.46
C ASP A 56 7.47 9.86 -4.98
N HIS A 57 6.33 10.34 -4.47
CA HIS A 57 5.95 10.09 -3.07
C HIS A 57 5.76 8.59 -2.82
N PHE A 58 5.11 7.90 -3.73
CA PHE A 58 4.93 6.45 -3.60
C PHE A 58 6.26 5.70 -3.68
N ASP A 59 7.14 6.09 -4.61
CA ASP A 59 8.46 5.46 -4.75
C ASP A 59 9.30 5.63 -3.48
N ARG A 60 9.27 6.81 -2.86
CA ARG A 60 9.96 7.05 -1.59
C ARG A 60 9.38 6.22 -0.46
N PHE A 61 8.07 6.08 -0.43
CA PHE A 61 7.41 5.22 0.55
C PHE A 61 7.87 3.77 0.41
N GLN A 62 7.93 3.26 -0.82
CA GLN A 62 8.42 1.89 -1.06
C GLN A 62 9.85 1.72 -0.58
N GLN A 63 10.72 2.67 -0.87
CA GLN A 63 12.14 2.58 -0.51
C GLN A 63 12.39 2.74 0.98
N ASN A 64 11.67 3.66 1.61
CA ASN A 64 11.99 4.09 2.97
C ASN A 64 11.17 3.37 4.05
N ARG A 65 10.00 2.86 3.69
CA ARG A 65 9.09 2.26 4.68
C ARG A 65 8.64 0.87 4.31
N LEU A 66 8.14 0.65 3.11
CA LEU A 66 7.58 -0.64 2.73
C LEU A 66 8.66 -1.71 2.60
N GLY A 67 9.75 -1.42 1.87
CA GLY A 67 10.85 -2.36 1.69
C GLY A 67 11.48 -2.80 3.00
N PRO A 68 11.88 -1.84 3.87
CA PRO A 68 12.41 -2.20 5.19
C PRO A 68 11.45 -3.02 6.04
N ALA A 69 10.14 -2.72 5.99
CA ALA A 69 9.15 -3.48 6.75
C ALA A 69 9.05 -4.93 6.28
N PHE A 70 9.10 -5.16 4.97
CA PHE A 70 9.14 -6.52 4.42
C PHE A 70 10.35 -7.29 4.95
N GLY A 71 11.51 -6.65 4.98
CA GLY A 71 12.73 -7.26 5.50
C GLY A 71 12.63 -7.62 6.98
N GLU A 72 12.04 -6.73 7.78
CA GLU A 72 11.88 -6.95 9.22
C GLU A 72 10.91 -8.09 9.53
N LEU A 73 9.85 -8.24 8.74
CA LEU A 73 8.84 -9.27 8.97
C LEU A 73 9.28 -10.65 8.50
N GLY A 74 10.17 -10.72 7.49
CA GLY A 74 10.63 -12.01 6.96
C GLY A 74 9.49 -12.91 6.54
N ASP A 75 9.37 -14.08 7.16
CA ASP A 75 8.34 -15.08 6.80
C ASP A 75 6.91 -14.63 7.11
N ARG A 76 6.75 -13.59 7.92
CA ARG A 76 5.43 -13.05 8.25
C ARG A 76 4.91 -12.10 7.16
N ALA A 77 5.75 -11.69 6.25
CA ALA A 77 5.35 -10.85 5.11
C ALA A 77 4.76 -11.70 3.99
N PRO A 78 3.94 -11.10 3.11
CA PRO A 78 3.46 -11.83 1.92
C PRO A 78 4.63 -12.36 1.09
N SER A 79 4.48 -13.56 0.55
CA SER A 79 5.55 -14.21 -0.24
C SER A 79 5.55 -13.80 -1.71
N SER A 80 4.42 -13.27 -2.19
CA SER A 80 4.29 -12.83 -3.58
C SER A 80 4.41 -11.31 -3.68
N PRO A 81 5.08 -10.79 -4.71
CA PRO A 81 5.09 -9.35 -4.92
C PRO A 81 3.69 -8.85 -5.27
N PRO A 82 3.33 -7.62 -4.88
CA PRO A 82 2.02 -7.09 -5.21
C PRO A 82 1.89 -6.84 -6.72
N ASP A 83 0.69 -7.11 -7.25
CA ASP A 83 0.32 -6.71 -8.61
C ASP A 83 -0.21 -5.28 -8.53
N ILE A 84 0.52 -4.35 -9.14
CA ILE A 84 0.22 -2.91 -9.04
C ILE A 84 -0.28 -2.40 -10.38
N LYS A 85 -1.45 -1.78 -10.37
CA LYS A 85 -1.99 -1.02 -11.51
C LYS A 85 -2.10 0.43 -11.12
N GLU A 86 -1.60 1.31 -11.98
CA GLU A 86 -1.54 2.74 -11.74
C GLU A 86 -2.34 3.51 -12.77
N PHE A 87 -2.95 4.61 -12.36
CA PHE A 87 -3.58 5.55 -13.29
C PHE A 87 -3.39 6.97 -12.78
N PRO A 88 -3.26 7.96 -13.69
CA PRO A 88 -3.25 9.36 -13.28
C PRO A 88 -4.65 9.78 -12.85
N VAL A 89 -4.75 10.52 -11.75
CA VAL A 89 -6.05 10.98 -11.28
C VAL A 89 -6.45 12.22 -12.09
N HIS A 90 -7.57 12.11 -12.78
CA HIS A 90 -8.14 13.23 -13.50
C HIS A 90 -9.04 14.09 -12.61
N HIS A 91 -9.76 13.45 -11.70
CA HIS A 91 -10.78 14.13 -10.89
C HIS A 91 -10.97 13.44 -9.54
N PHE A 92 -11.04 14.24 -8.48
CA PHE A 92 -11.49 13.80 -7.17
C PHE A 92 -12.82 14.47 -6.84
N THR A 93 -13.73 13.72 -6.23
CA THR A 93 -14.92 14.29 -5.62
C THR A 93 -14.85 13.98 -4.13
N LYS A 94 -14.91 15.01 -3.30
CA LYS A 94 -14.94 14.86 -1.85
C LYS A 94 -16.35 15.22 -1.37
N PRO A 95 -17.07 14.26 -0.76
CA PRO A 95 -18.42 14.54 -0.24
C PRO A 95 -18.42 15.54 0.91
#